data_2e7a0258f3e987f87f148166734616ef
#
_entry.id   2e7a0258f3e987f87f148166734616ef
#
_cell.length_a   1.000
_cell.length_b   1.000
_cell.length_c   1.000
_cell.angle_alpha   90.00
_cell.angle_beta   90.00
_cell.angle_gamma   90.00
#
_symmetry.space_group_name_H-M   'P 1'
#
loop_
_entity.id
_entity.type
_entity.pdbx_description
1 polymer ?
#
loop_
_entity_poly.entity_id
_entity_poly.type
_entity_poly.pdbx_seq_one_letter_code
_entity_poly.pdbx_strand_id
1 'polypeptide(L)'
;MKKTVLIVIRVVCTVGFLVCVGVLGWYWHSDRSDRAVAEALAAAHDAASAEAMEQVRAVAADNADTIGWLRIDGTNINNVVMFAPDTPGKYLHMDFYGKWSYRGTLYVAENCDVRTADNILDYGHHMKDGSMFGSLISYKDAAFRAAHPIVQFDTLYASHSYEVVAAIETEIPPEGTDTFRYYACIGTDPEQFAQYCTFIEQNRCYDTGITIQPDDRLLTLSTCAYHTANGRFLVVA
;
A
#
# COMPACT_ATOMS: atom_id res chain seq x y z
N MET A 1 -25.59 0.37 51.62
CA MET A 1 -25.81 0.50 50.16
C MET A 1 -24.77 1.40 49.46
N LYS A 2 -24.55 2.67 49.86
CA LYS A 2 -23.62 3.59 49.15
C LYS A 2 -22.16 3.10 49.08
N LYS A 3 -21.60 2.49 50.16
CA LYS A 3 -20.21 1.98 50.19
C LYS A 3 -19.99 0.79 49.25
N THR A 4 -20.93 -0.13 49.15
CA THR A 4 -20.87 -1.31 48.29
C THR A 4 -20.88 -0.91 46.80
N VAL A 5 -21.75 0.03 46.44
CA VAL A 5 -21.81 0.58 45.08
C VAL A 5 -20.48 1.25 44.68
N LEU A 6 -19.86 1.99 45.60
CA LEU A 6 -18.57 2.65 45.33
C LEU A 6 -17.42 1.64 45.12
N ILE A 7 -17.45 0.54 45.87
CA ILE A 7 -16.47 -0.55 45.71
C ILE A 7 -16.63 -1.23 44.32
N VAL A 8 -17.88 -1.52 43.94
CA VAL A 8 -18.16 -2.15 42.62
C VAL A 8 -17.70 -1.23 41.48
N ILE A 9 -18.03 0.07 41.57
CA ILE A 9 -17.57 1.04 40.56
C ILE A 9 -16.04 1.06 40.47
N ARG A 10 -15.34 1.10 41.61
CA ARG A 10 -13.87 1.09 41.62
C ARG A 10 -13.30 -0.18 40.98
N VAL A 11 -13.85 -1.34 41.30
CA VAL A 11 -13.41 -2.62 40.70
C VAL A 11 -13.63 -2.62 39.19
N VAL A 12 -14.82 -2.19 38.73
CA VAL A 12 -15.12 -2.12 37.28
C VAL A 12 -14.16 -1.16 36.55
N CYS A 13 -13.93 0.03 37.12
CA CYS A 13 -12.98 0.99 36.55
C CYS A 13 -11.56 0.45 36.52
N THR A 14 -11.12 -0.24 37.59
CA THR A 14 -9.75 -0.81 37.64
C THR A 14 -9.60 -1.93 36.61
N VAL A 15 -10.58 -2.81 36.48
CA VAL A 15 -10.56 -3.89 35.46
C VAL A 15 -10.59 -3.28 34.06
N GLY A 16 -11.45 -2.30 33.81
CA GLY A 16 -11.49 -1.58 32.53
C GLY A 16 -10.16 -0.92 32.18
N PHE A 17 -9.54 -0.26 33.16
CA PHE A 17 -8.20 0.34 32.98
C PHE A 17 -7.13 -0.71 32.64
N LEU A 18 -7.08 -1.83 33.36
CA LEU A 18 -6.13 -2.91 33.11
C LEU A 18 -6.32 -3.54 31.72
N VAL A 19 -7.57 -3.71 31.27
CA VAL A 19 -7.88 -4.17 29.92
C VAL A 19 -7.39 -3.17 28.87
N CYS A 20 -7.64 -1.89 29.06
CA CYS A 20 -7.15 -0.84 28.15
C CYS A 20 -5.63 -0.83 28.06
N VAL A 21 -4.94 -0.91 29.21
CA VAL A 21 -3.47 -0.97 29.24
C VAL A 21 -2.96 -2.23 28.54
N GLY A 22 -3.62 -3.37 28.76
CA GLY A 22 -3.28 -4.63 28.09
C GLY A 22 -3.46 -4.55 26.56
N VAL A 23 -4.57 -3.98 26.12
CA VAL A 23 -4.84 -3.77 24.67
C VAL A 23 -3.83 -2.81 24.06
N LEU A 24 -3.54 -1.68 24.73
CA LEU A 24 -2.54 -0.72 24.26
C LEU A 24 -1.13 -1.34 24.22
N GLY A 25 -0.77 -2.12 25.23
CA GLY A 25 0.50 -2.83 25.28
C GLY A 25 0.63 -3.86 24.15
N TRP A 26 -0.44 -4.61 23.89
CA TRP A 26 -0.49 -5.56 22.77
C TRP A 26 -0.38 -4.86 21.42
N TYR A 27 -1.11 -3.75 21.24
CA TYR A 27 -1.03 -2.91 20.04
C TYR A 27 0.39 -2.38 19.81
N TRP A 28 1.01 -1.84 20.85
CA TRP A 28 2.36 -1.32 20.78
C TRP A 28 3.40 -2.43 20.50
N HIS A 29 3.21 -3.61 21.08
CA HIS A 29 4.08 -4.77 20.84
C HIS A 29 3.93 -5.29 19.40
N SER A 30 2.69 -5.43 18.91
CA SER A 30 2.42 -5.84 17.52
C SER A 30 3.03 -4.85 16.53
N ASP A 31 2.78 -3.56 16.70
CA ASP A 31 3.33 -2.50 15.84
C ASP A 31 4.86 -2.53 15.78
N ARG A 32 5.50 -2.77 16.93
CA ARG A 32 6.96 -2.89 17.01
C ARG A 32 7.50 -4.14 16.32
N SER A 33 6.80 -5.27 16.46
CA SER A 33 7.15 -6.51 15.78
C SER A 33 7.03 -6.35 14.26
N ASP A 34 5.94 -5.72 13.80
CA ASP A 34 5.68 -5.50 12.38
C ASP A 34 6.73 -4.58 11.74
N ARG A 35 7.14 -3.51 12.46
CA ARG A 35 8.25 -2.65 12.02
C ARG A 35 9.57 -3.42 11.93
N ALA A 36 9.89 -4.22 12.94
CA ALA A 36 11.13 -4.98 12.96
C ALA A 36 11.22 -5.96 11.78
N VAL A 37 10.09 -6.59 11.41
CA VAL A 37 10.02 -7.45 10.21
C VAL A 37 10.26 -6.64 8.94
N ALA A 38 9.59 -5.49 8.78
CA ALA A 38 9.75 -4.64 7.61
C ALA A 38 11.18 -4.11 7.48
N GLU A 39 11.77 -3.65 8.59
CA GLU A 39 13.17 -3.17 8.62
C GLU A 39 14.18 -4.29 8.31
N ALA A 40 13.95 -5.49 8.83
CA ALA A 40 14.82 -6.65 8.54
C ALA A 40 14.75 -7.04 7.06
N LEU A 41 13.55 -7.05 6.45
CA LEU A 41 13.39 -7.33 5.02
C LEU A 41 14.03 -6.24 4.15
N ALA A 42 13.84 -4.97 4.50
CA ALA A 42 14.48 -3.86 3.81
C ALA A 42 16.01 -3.95 3.87
N ALA A 43 16.57 -4.21 5.06
CA ALA A 43 18.02 -4.38 5.23
C ALA A 43 18.56 -5.59 4.45
N ALA A 44 17.83 -6.70 4.40
CA ALA A 44 18.20 -7.86 3.60
C ALA A 44 18.20 -7.55 2.11
N HIS A 45 17.21 -6.80 1.62
CA HIS A 45 17.15 -6.35 0.22
C HIS A 45 18.32 -5.43 -0.13
N ASP A 46 18.60 -4.42 0.71
CA ASP A 46 19.66 -3.43 0.47
C ASP A 46 21.07 -4.04 0.60
N ALA A 47 21.23 -5.07 1.42
CA ALA A 47 22.52 -5.75 1.62
C ALA A 47 22.86 -6.74 0.49
N ALA A 48 21.87 -7.13 -0.33
CA ALA A 48 22.12 -8.08 -1.40
C ALA A 48 22.87 -7.39 -2.54
N SER A 49 24.05 -7.88 -2.88
CA SER A 49 24.90 -7.42 -4.00
C SER A 49 24.50 -7.99 -5.38
N ALA A 50 23.43 -8.79 -5.41
CA ALA A 50 22.93 -9.45 -6.60
C ALA A 50 22.05 -8.51 -7.45
N GLU A 51 21.66 -8.95 -8.67
CA GLU A 51 20.67 -8.26 -9.48
C GLU A 51 19.31 -8.18 -8.74
N ALA A 52 18.55 -7.10 -8.99
CA ALA A 52 17.30 -6.81 -8.29
C ALA A 52 16.30 -8.00 -8.28
N MET A 53 16.15 -8.68 -9.42
CA MET A 53 15.28 -9.86 -9.50
C MET A 53 15.78 -11.04 -8.65
N GLU A 54 17.09 -11.23 -8.50
CA GLU A 54 17.63 -12.29 -7.66
C GLU A 54 17.37 -12.02 -6.18
N GLN A 55 17.41 -10.75 -5.78
CA GLN A 55 17.04 -10.32 -4.42
C GLN A 55 15.57 -10.65 -4.14
N VAL A 56 14.66 -10.35 -5.07
CA VAL A 56 13.24 -10.70 -4.94
C VAL A 56 13.05 -12.21 -4.85
N ARG A 57 13.78 -13.00 -5.67
CA ARG A 57 13.73 -14.47 -5.63
C ARG A 57 14.21 -15.03 -4.30
N ALA A 58 15.26 -14.44 -3.73
CA ALA A 58 15.77 -14.85 -2.43
C ALA A 58 14.71 -14.65 -1.33
N VAL A 59 13.98 -13.52 -1.35
CA VAL A 59 12.87 -13.25 -0.42
C VAL A 59 11.69 -14.20 -0.70
N ALA A 60 11.39 -14.47 -1.96
CA ALA A 60 10.30 -15.38 -2.36
C ALA A 60 10.53 -16.84 -1.92
N ALA A 61 11.76 -17.23 -1.64
CA ALA A 61 12.06 -18.54 -1.06
C ALA A 61 11.43 -18.76 0.31
N ASP A 62 11.22 -17.69 1.08
CA ASP A 62 10.61 -17.74 2.41
C ASP A 62 9.08 -17.62 2.37
N ASN A 63 8.52 -17.02 1.32
CA ASN A 63 7.08 -16.91 1.11
C ASN A 63 6.75 -16.87 -0.39
N ALA A 64 6.09 -17.91 -0.87
CA ALA A 64 5.74 -18.09 -2.30
C ALA A 64 4.76 -17.04 -2.85
N ASP A 65 4.05 -16.31 -1.99
CA ASP A 65 3.17 -15.20 -2.41
C ASP A 65 3.97 -13.91 -2.70
N THR A 66 5.29 -13.91 -2.53
CA THR A 66 6.14 -12.76 -2.89
C THR A 66 6.12 -12.58 -4.40
N ILE A 67 5.72 -11.40 -4.87
CA ILE A 67 5.71 -11.06 -6.30
C ILE A 67 6.77 -10.04 -6.66
N GLY A 68 7.17 -9.19 -5.71
CA GLY A 68 8.11 -8.13 -5.99
C GLY A 68 8.58 -7.36 -4.77
N TRP A 69 9.34 -6.31 -5.06
CA TRP A 69 9.85 -5.35 -4.11
C TRP A 69 9.64 -3.94 -4.64
N LEU A 70 8.99 -3.08 -3.85
CA LEU A 70 8.66 -1.71 -4.21
C LEU A 70 9.52 -0.74 -3.39
N ARG A 71 10.17 0.22 -4.09
CA ARG A 71 11.01 1.24 -3.47
C ARG A 71 10.79 2.62 -4.08
N ILE A 72 10.77 3.63 -3.22
CA ILE A 72 10.83 5.05 -3.61
C ILE A 72 11.95 5.70 -2.82
N ASP A 73 13.03 6.05 -3.49
CA ASP A 73 14.23 6.59 -2.86
C ASP A 73 13.93 7.90 -2.12
N GLY A 74 14.51 8.05 -0.94
CA GLY A 74 14.29 9.20 -0.06
C GLY A 74 12.96 9.19 0.71
N THR A 75 12.19 8.08 0.64
CA THR A 75 10.96 7.88 1.40
C THR A 75 11.06 6.65 2.30
N ASN A 76 10.01 6.38 3.10
CA ASN A 76 9.90 5.15 3.90
C ASN A 76 9.35 3.95 3.10
N ILE A 77 9.16 4.09 1.79
CA ILE A 77 8.65 3.02 0.95
C ILE A 77 9.85 2.21 0.43
N ASN A 78 10.08 1.07 1.05
CA ASN A 78 11.08 0.08 0.70
C ASN A 78 10.59 -1.27 1.25
N ASN A 79 9.71 -1.94 0.50
CA ASN A 79 8.87 -3.01 1.02
C ASN A 79 8.72 -4.17 0.03
N VAL A 80 8.62 -5.37 0.58
CA VAL A 80 8.14 -6.54 -0.16
C VAL A 80 6.69 -6.34 -0.60
N VAL A 81 6.36 -6.82 -1.79
CA VAL A 81 5.02 -6.81 -2.36
C VAL A 81 4.53 -8.24 -2.55
N MET A 82 3.33 -8.51 -2.11
CA MET A 82 2.71 -9.83 -2.10
C MET A 82 1.65 -9.96 -3.20
N PHE A 83 1.39 -11.19 -3.64
CA PHE A 83 0.31 -11.49 -4.57
C PHE A 83 -0.34 -12.82 -4.20
N ALA A 84 -1.60 -12.78 -3.81
CA ALA A 84 -2.38 -13.95 -3.40
C ALA A 84 -3.75 -13.93 -4.09
N PRO A 85 -3.82 -14.23 -5.42
CA PRO A 85 -5.04 -14.08 -6.22
C PRO A 85 -6.20 -14.95 -5.72
N ASP A 86 -5.91 -16.12 -5.15
CA ASP A 86 -6.93 -17.03 -4.62
C ASP A 86 -7.50 -16.60 -3.26
N THR A 87 -6.92 -15.58 -2.63
CA THR A 87 -7.34 -15.08 -1.33
C THR A 87 -7.32 -13.55 -1.31
N PRO A 88 -8.33 -12.90 -1.93
CA PRO A 88 -8.43 -11.45 -2.01
C PRO A 88 -8.26 -10.76 -0.66
N GLY A 89 -7.43 -9.72 -0.62
CA GLY A 89 -7.18 -8.95 0.59
C GLY A 89 -6.41 -9.67 1.70
N LYS A 90 -5.82 -10.85 1.44
CA LYS A 90 -5.05 -11.63 2.43
C LYS A 90 -4.06 -10.75 3.18
N TYR A 91 -3.28 -9.95 2.45
CA TYR A 91 -2.20 -9.14 3.00
C TYR A 91 -2.64 -7.78 3.54
N LEU A 92 -3.93 -7.47 3.49
CA LEU A 92 -4.47 -6.29 4.17
C LEU A 92 -4.20 -6.34 5.68
N HIS A 93 -4.26 -7.54 6.28
CA HIS A 93 -4.05 -7.75 7.71
C HIS A 93 -3.12 -8.93 8.03
N MET A 94 -2.21 -9.26 7.13
CA MET A 94 -1.15 -10.24 7.36
C MET A 94 0.23 -9.65 7.08
N ASP A 95 1.20 -10.03 7.93
CA ASP A 95 2.61 -9.78 7.67
C ASP A 95 3.17 -10.77 6.65
N PHE A 96 4.44 -10.59 6.29
CA PHE A 96 5.18 -11.44 5.38
C PHE A 96 5.17 -12.93 5.80
N TYR A 97 5.17 -13.22 7.09
CA TYR A 97 5.19 -14.59 7.62
C TYR A 97 3.78 -15.18 7.86
N GLY A 98 2.73 -14.53 7.35
CA GLY A 98 1.35 -15.00 7.47
C GLY A 98 0.74 -14.83 8.86
N LYS A 99 1.34 -13.98 9.73
CA LYS A 99 0.77 -13.63 11.03
C LYS A 99 -0.13 -12.42 10.89
N TRP A 100 -1.12 -12.33 11.77
CA TRP A 100 -1.97 -11.15 11.80
C TRP A 100 -1.15 -9.89 12.10
N SER A 101 -1.36 -8.86 11.29
CA SER A 101 -0.68 -7.57 11.38
C SER A 101 -1.68 -6.43 11.16
N TYR A 102 -1.62 -5.41 12.01
CA TYR A 102 -2.39 -4.19 11.80
C TYR A 102 -1.88 -3.37 10.59
N ARG A 103 -0.59 -3.49 10.27
CA ARG A 103 0.05 -2.79 9.14
C ARG A 103 -0.19 -3.50 7.81
N GLY A 104 -0.46 -4.81 7.86
CA GLY A 104 -0.47 -5.65 6.68
C GLY A 104 0.90 -5.67 5.97
N THR A 105 0.86 -6.03 4.71
CA THR A 105 1.99 -5.98 3.77
C THR A 105 1.48 -5.38 2.46
N LEU A 106 2.33 -4.75 1.67
CA LEU A 106 1.93 -4.27 0.35
C LEU A 106 1.52 -5.46 -0.53
N TYR A 107 0.50 -5.28 -1.35
CA TYR A 107 0.02 -6.37 -2.20
C TYR A 107 -0.63 -5.87 -3.49
N VAL A 108 -0.38 -6.60 -4.57
CA VAL A 108 -1.00 -6.40 -5.87
C VAL A 108 -2.45 -6.89 -5.84
N ALA A 109 -3.34 -6.17 -6.52
CA ALA A 109 -4.74 -6.56 -6.68
C ALA A 109 -4.85 -7.99 -7.26
N GLU A 110 -5.80 -8.77 -6.75
CA GLU A 110 -5.96 -10.19 -7.06
C GLU A 110 -6.17 -10.54 -8.53
N ASN A 111 -6.76 -9.63 -9.28
CA ASN A 111 -7.03 -9.76 -10.71
C ASN A 111 -5.95 -9.11 -11.61
N CYS A 112 -4.78 -8.76 -11.04
CA CYS A 112 -3.70 -8.11 -11.76
C CYS A 112 -2.52 -9.07 -11.99
N ASP A 113 -2.30 -9.52 -13.23
CA ASP A 113 -1.05 -10.21 -13.58
C ASP A 113 0.04 -9.18 -13.90
N VAL A 114 1.04 -9.07 -13.02
CA VAL A 114 2.16 -8.11 -13.15
C VAL A 114 2.97 -8.27 -14.44
N ARG A 115 2.84 -9.39 -15.16
CA ARG A 115 3.55 -9.65 -16.42
C ARG A 115 2.85 -9.02 -17.62
N THR A 116 1.52 -8.90 -17.56
CA THR A 116 0.69 -8.58 -18.73
C THR A 116 -0.21 -7.37 -18.53
N ALA A 117 -0.48 -6.95 -17.30
CA ALA A 117 -1.35 -5.82 -17.02
C ALA A 117 -0.77 -4.51 -17.57
N ASP A 118 -1.63 -3.69 -18.18
CA ASP A 118 -1.28 -2.33 -18.61
C ASP A 118 -1.22 -1.35 -17.44
N ASN A 119 -1.93 -1.67 -16.34
CA ASN A 119 -1.85 -0.96 -15.07
C ASN A 119 -1.73 -1.97 -13.92
N ILE A 120 -0.61 -1.97 -13.24
CA ILE A 120 -0.41 -2.74 -12.00
C ILE A 120 -0.98 -1.92 -10.85
N LEU A 121 -1.91 -2.52 -10.10
CA LEU A 121 -2.52 -1.86 -8.94
C LEU A 121 -2.00 -2.49 -7.65
N ASP A 122 -1.29 -1.70 -6.86
CA ASP A 122 -0.71 -2.10 -5.59
C ASP A 122 -1.39 -1.37 -4.42
N TYR A 123 -1.72 -2.10 -3.37
CA TYR A 123 -2.39 -1.62 -2.18
C TYR A 123 -1.48 -1.62 -0.96
N GLY A 124 -1.62 -0.58 -0.14
CA GLY A 124 -0.94 -0.50 1.15
C GLY A 124 -1.68 0.40 2.14
N HIS A 125 -1.54 0.11 3.42
CA HIS A 125 -2.14 0.94 4.46
C HIS A 125 -1.52 2.34 4.54
N HIS A 126 -2.37 3.32 4.83
CA HIS A 126 -1.93 4.66 5.24
C HIS A 126 -1.59 4.63 6.74
N MET A 127 -0.33 4.39 7.07
CA MET A 127 0.13 4.43 8.45
C MET A 127 0.51 5.85 8.87
N LYS A 128 0.07 6.27 10.07
CA LYS A 128 0.33 7.62 10.61
C LYS A 128 1.80 7.94 10.82
N ASP A 129 2.64 6.92 10.97
CA ASP A 129 4.09 7.06 11.11
C ASP A 129 4.83 7.14 9.76
N GLY A 130 4.09 7.20 8.65
CA GLY A 130 4.63 7.30 7.30
C GLY A 130 5.12 5.99 6.70
N SER A 131 5.03 4.87 7.44
CA SER A 131 5.37 3.54 6.90
C SER A 131 4.27 3.02 5.97
N MET A 132 4.52 1.88 5.34
CA MET A 132 3.69 1.33 4.28
C MET A 132 3.47 2.41 3.20
N PHE A 133 2.21 2.73 2.85
CA PHE A 133 1.87 3.83 1.94
C PHE A 133 1.51 5.15 2.64
N GLY A 134 1.87 5.29 3.92
CA GLY A 134 1.60 6.52 4.67
C GLY A 134 2.26 7.77 4.09
N SER A 135 3.47 7.65 3.52
CA SER A 135 4.20 8.77 2.90
C SER A 135 3.68 9.15 1.51
N LEU A 136 2.83 8.33 0.86
CA LEU A 136 2.27 8.67 -0.47
C LEU A 136 1.49 9.99 -0.46
N ILE A 137 0.84 10.34 0.65
CA ILE A 137 0.08 11.58 0.75
C ILE A 137 0.93 12.84 0.49
N SER A 138 2.25 12.76 0.67
CA SER A 138 3.19 13.85 0.39
C SER A 138 3.26 14.18 -1.10
N TYR A 139 2.86 13.26 -1.98
CA TYR A 139 2.74 13.51 -3.41
C TYR A 139 1.60 14.48 -3.79
N LYS A 140 0.80 14.96 -2.85
CA LYS A 140 -0.04 16.15 -3.06
C LYS A 140 0.78 17.39 -3.40
N ASP A 141 2.02 17.45 -2.94
CA ASP A 141 2.95 18.52 -3.23
C ASP A 141 3.79 18.19 -4.47
N ALA A 142 3.68 19.01 -5.51
CA ALA A 142 4.46 18.88 -6.72
C ALA A 142 5.98 18.95 -6.46
N ALA A 143 6.44 19.67 -5.42
CA ALA A 143 7.84 19.74 -5.04
C ALA A 143 8.31 18.38 -4.47
N PHE A 144 7.46 17.67 -3.72
CA PHE A 144 7.76 16.32 -3.26
C PHE A 144 7.89 15.35 -4.44
N ARG A 145 6.96 15.41 -5.42
CA ARG A 145 7.07 14.62 -6.66
C ARG A 145 8.36 14.94 -7.42
N ALA A 146 8.74 16.20 -7.54
CA ALA A 146 9.98 16.58 -8.21
C ALA A 146 11.23 16.03 -7.51
N ALA A 147 11.20 15.88 -6.18
CA ALA A 147 12.28 15.29 -5.40
C ALA A 147 12.29 13.74 -5.45
N HIS A 148 11.13 13.11 -5.66
CA HIS A 148 10.93 11.65 -5.67
C HIS A 148 10.17 11.22 -6.93
N PRO A 149 10.72 11.44 -8.14
CA PRO A 149 9.98 11.23 -9.38
C PRO A 149 9.85 9.77 -9.79
N ILE A 150 10.64 8.87 -9.20
CA ILE A 150 10.75 7.47 -9.66
C ILE A 150 10.28 6.51 -8.58
N VAL A 151 9.44 5.57 -8.99
CA VAL A 151 9.07 4.38 -8.24
C VAL A 151 9.78 3.19 -8.87
N GLN A 152 10.56 2.46 -8.08
CA GLN A 152 11.17 1.21 -8.51
C GLN A 152 10.30 0.04 -8.08
N PHE A 153 9.98 -0.83 -9.01
CA PHE A 153 9.26 -2.06 -8.75
C PHE A 153 9.95 -3.24 -9.41
N ASP A 154 10.67 -3.99 -8.59
CA ASP A 154 11.38 -5.19 -8.98
C ASP A 154 10.47 -6.39 -8.73
N THR A 155 10.16 -7.15 -9.77
CA THR A 155 9.32 -8.34 -9.67
C THR A 155 10.16 -9.61 -9.83
N LEU A 156 9.54 -10.79 -9.64
CA LEU A 156 10.16 -12.07 -9.97
C LEU A 156 10.54 -12.20 -11.46
N TYR A 157 9.97 -11.34 -12.32
CA TYR A 157 10.04 -11.45 -13.78
C TYR A 157 10.86 -10.34 -14.44
N ALA A 158 10.82 -9.13 -13.88
CA ALA A 158 11.46 -7.95 -14.45
C ALA A 158 11.71 -6.88 -13.39
N SER A 159 12.70 -6.02 -13.61
CA SER A 159 12.95 -4.81 -12.85
C SER A 159 12.51 -3.61 -13.67
N HIS A 160 11.69 -2.74 -13.09
CA HIS A 160 11.13 -1.57 -13.75
C HIS A 160 11.28 -0.31 -12.90
N SER A 161 11.53 0.80 -13.59
CA SER A 161 11.46 2.14 -13.02
C SER A 161 10.29 2.87 -13.64
N TYR A 162 9.33 3.29 -12.82
CA TYR A 162 8.15 4.02 -13.24
C TYR A 162 8.30 5.49 -12.87
N GLU A 163 8.05 6.39 -13.81
CA GLU A 163 8.04 7.82 -13.52
C GLU A 163 6.66 8.26 -13.03
N VAL A 164 6.60 8.95 -11.89
CA VAL A 164 5.32 9.42 -11.32
C VAL A 164 4.67 10.46 -12.24
N VAL A 165 3.53 10.10 -12.82
CA VAL A 165 2.76 10.90 -13.77
C VAL A 165 1.60 11.66 -13.12
N ALA A 166 1.05 11.14 -12.01
CA ALA A 166 -0.05 11.80 -11.30
C ALA A 166 -0.12 11.44 -9.82
N ALA A 167 -0.65 12.36 -9.03
CA ALA A 167 -1.17 12.14 -7.69
C ALA A 167 -2.64 12.54 -7.68
N ILE A 168 -3.52 11.69 -7.11
CA ILE A 168 -4.97 11.85 -7.21
C ILE A 168 -5.62 11.63 -5.85
N GLU A 169 -6.49 12.56 -5.43
CA GLU A 169 -7.47 12.30 -4.37
C GLU A 169 -8.77 11.82 -4.98
N THR A 170 -9.26 10.67 -4.54
CA THR A 170 -10.49 10.08 -5.01
C THR A 170 -11.21 9.35 -3.88
N GLU A 171 -12.29 8.66 -4.19
CA GLU A 171 -13.00 7.82 -3.23
C GLU A 171 -13.51 6.55 -3.91
N ILE A 172 -13.80 5.55 -3.10
CA ILE A 172 -14.53 4.36 -3.55
C ILE A 172 -16.01 4.76 -3.70
N PRO A 173 -16.55 4.78 -4.91
CA PRO A 173 -17.94 5.14 -5.12
C PRO A 173 -18.90 4.10 -4.52
N PRO A 174 -20.08 4.51 -4.07
CA PRO A 174 -21.11 3.58 -3.58
C PRO A 174 -21.45 2.51 -4.62
N GLU A 175 -21.86 1.33 -4.14
CA GLU A 175 -22.37 0.29 -5.03
C GLU A 175 -23.59 0.77 -5.83
N GLY A 176 -23.69 0.34 -7.09
CA GLY A 176 -24.82 0.69 -7.98
C GLY A 176 -24.75 2.10 -8.58
N THR A 177 -23.71 2.88 -8.32
CA THR A 177 -23.49 4.15 -9.00
C THR A 177 -22.75 3.95 -10.32
N ASP A 178 -23.12 4.72 -11.34
CA ASP A 178 -22.41 4.79 -12.63
C ASP A 178 -21.22 5.76 -12.52
N THR A 179 -20.29 5.44 -11.62
CA THR A 179 -19.09 6.24 -11.37
C THR A 179 -17.86 5.41 -11.74
N PHE A 180 -16.89 6.05 -12.38
CA PHE A 180 -15.64 5.40 -12.77
C PHE A 180 -14.93 4.74 -11.56
N ARG A 181 -14.44 3.53 -11.78
CA ARG A 181 -13.78 2.70 -10.75
C ARG A 181 -12.34 2.41 -11.18
N TYR A 182 -11.40 3.21 -10.71
CA TYR A 182 -9.97 3.06 -11.06
C TYR A 182 -9.45 1.64 -10.83
N TYR A 183 -9.97 0.94 -9.82
CA TYR A 183 -9.58 -0.43 -9.46
C TYR A 183 -10.14 -1.52 -10.38
N ALA A 184 -10.95 -1.15 -11.36
CA ALA A 184 -11.39 -2.05 -12.43
C ALA A 184 -10.46 -1.99 -13.66
N CYS A 185 -9.57 -0.98 -13.75
CA CYS A 185 -8.72 -0.72 -14.91
C CYS A 185 -7.32 -1.29 -14.71
N ILE A 186 -7.21 -2.60 -14.59
CA ILE A 186 -5.96 -3.32 -14.31
C ILE A 186 -5.67 -4.43 -15.33
N GLY A 187 -6.46 -4.54 -16.38
CA GLY A 187 -6.29 -5.53 -17.43
C GLY A 187 -5.49 -5.03 -18.62
N THR A 188 -5.68 -5.71 -19.73
CA THR A 188 -5.12 -5.41 -21.06
C THR A 188 -6.20 -4.93 -22.03
N ASP A 189 -7.27 -4.31 -21.53
CA ASP A 189 -8.35 -3.76 -22.33
C ASP A 189 -8.03 -2.30 -22.72
N PRO A 190 -7.75 -2.02 -24.00
CA PRO A 190 -7.37 -0.68 -24.47
C PRO A 190 -8.46 0.37 -24.19
N GLU A 191 -9.74 0.00 -24.18
CA GLU A 191 -10.82 0.95 -23.89
C GLU A 191 -10.83 1.33 -22.40
N GLN A 192 -10.69 0.34 -21.51
CA GLN A 192 -10.53 0.59 -20.07
C GLN A 192 -9.28 1.40 -19.76
N PHE A 193 -8.17 1.12 -20.40
CA PHE A 193 -6.93 1.89 -20.26
C PHE A 193 -7.13 3.36 -20.67
N ALA A 194 -7.78 3.62 -21.82
CA ALA A 194 -8.09 4.98 -22.27
C ALA A 194 -9.02 5.73 -21.31
N GLN A 195 -10.02 5.02 -20.72
CA GLN A 195 -10.88 5.58 -19.68
C GLN A 195 -10.08 5.91 -18.41
N TYR A 196 -9.13 5.08 -18.04
CA TYR A 196 -8.25 5.33 -16.90
C TYR A 196 -7.36 6.55 -17.15
N CYS A 197 -6.74 6.67 -18.33
CA CYS A 197 -5.95 7.84 -18.69
C CYS A 197 -6.81 9.14 -18.62
N THR A 198 -8.05 9.08 -19.08
CA THR A 198 -9.00 10.20 -18.98
C THR A 198 -9.29 10.55 -17.51
N PHE A 199 -9.49 9.54 -16.66
CA PHE A 199 -9.70 9.74 -15.23
C PHE A 199 -8.48 10.39 -14.57
N ILE A 200 -7.25 9.95 -14.90
CA ILE A 200 -6.00 10.53 -14.39
C ILE A 200 -5.93 12.02 -14.75
N GLU A 201 -6.12 12.35 -16.02
CA GLU A 201 -6.06 13.74 -16.51
C GLU A 201 -7.07 14.67 -15.83
N GLN A 202 -8.28 14.18 -15.56
CA GLN A 202 -9.35 14.98 -14.95
C GLN A 202 -9.20 15.16 -13.44
N ASN A 203 -8.46 14.27 -12.75
CA ASN A 203 -8.44 14.22 -11.28
C ASN A 203 -7.04 14.43 -10.67
N ARG A 204 -6.00 14.61 -11.47
CA ARG A 204 -4.66 14.84 -10.96
C ARG A 204 -4.58 16.14 -10.14
N CYS A 205 -3.86 16.09 -9.01
CA CYS A 205 -3.68 17.23 -8.12
C CYS A 205 -2.93 18.41 -8.79
N TYR A 206 -2.06 18.08 -9.74
CA TYR A 206 -1.25 19.03 -10.52
C TYR A 206 -0.82 18.42 -11.84
N ASP A 207 -0.38 19.26 -12.76
CA ASP A 207 0.19 18.83 -14.05
C ASP A 207 1.68 18.50 -13.87
N THR A 208 2.08 17.31 -14.27
CA THR A 208 3.48 16.87 -14.28
C THR A 208 4.20 17.16 -15.60
N GLY A 209 3.45 17.56 -16.63
CA GLY A 209 3.95 17.74 -18.00
C GLY A 209 4.17 16.42 -18.76
N ILE A 210 3.85 15.27 -18.14
CA ILE A 210 3.99 13.95 -18.78
C ILE A 210 2.66 13.56 -19.40
N THR A 211 2.72 13.07 -20.64
CA THR A 211 1.56 12.53 -21.36
C THR A 211 1.67 11.04 -21.45
N ILE A 212 0.67 10.33 -20.93
CA ILE A 212 0.57 8.87 -21.00
C ILE A 212 0.25 8.46 -22.44
N GLN A 213 1.02 7.51 -22.98
CA GLN A 213 0.81 6.94 -24.31
C GLN A 213 -0.02 5.66 -24.23
N PRO A 214 -0.70 5.25 -25.31
CA PRO A 214 -1.54 4.05 -25.30
C PRO A 214 -0.81 2.72 -25.04
N ASP A 215 0.50 2.69 -25.25
CA ASP A 215 1.38 1.53 -25.05
C ASP A 215 2.24 1.62 -23.78
N ASP A 216 2.04 2.66 -22.98
CA ASP A 216 2.68 2.76 -21.67
C ASP A 216 2.10 1.74 -20.70
N ARG A 217 2.93 1.33 -19.75
CA ARG A 217 2.53 0.49 -18.62
C ARG A 217 2.59 1.30 -17.35
N LEU A 218 1.50 1.29 -16.61
CA LEU A 218 1.35 2.07 -15.38
C LEU A 218 1.50 1.21 -14.14
N LEU A 219 1.94 1.87 -13.07
CA LEU A 219 1.90 1.36 -11.71
C LEU A 219 1.08 2.32 -10.84
N THR A 220 -0.03 1.85 -10.32
CA THR A 220 -0.90 2.62 -9.42
C THR A 220 -0.71 2.17 -7.99
N LEU A 221 -0.21 3.04 -7.13
CA LEU A 221 -0.10 2.83 -5.69
C LEU A 221 -1.33 3.44 -5.02
N SER A 222 -2.13 2.62 -4.33
CA SER A 222 -3.40 3.03 -3.73
C SER A 222 -3.38 2.89 -2.21
N THR A 223 -3.77 3.95 -1.51
CA THR A 223 -3.91 3.94 -0.05
C THR A 223 -5.16 4.67 0.42
N CYS A 224 -5.53 4.48 1.69
CA CYS A 224 -6.63 5.24 2.29
C CYS A 224 -6.26 6.72 2.45
N ALA A 225 -7.22 7.59 2.17
CA ALA A 225 -7.13 9.01 2.48
C ALA A 225 -8.37 9.43 3.29
N TYR A 226 -8.17 10.26 4.29
CA TYR A 226 -9.20 10.55 5.29
C TYR A 226 -9.97 11.86 5.01
N HIS A 227 -9.96 12.32 3.76
CA HIS A 227 -10.74 13.49 3.32
C HIS A 227 -12.23 13.17 3.18
N THR A 228 -12.58 11.90 2.90
CA THR A 228 -13.94 11.34 2.93
C THR A 228 -13.96 10.00 3.65
N ALA A 229 -15.16 9.45 3.94
CA ALA A 229 -15.32 8.15 4.60
C ALA A 229 -14.68 6.99 3.80
N ASN A 230 -14.73 7.06 2.46
CA ASN A 230 -14.18 6.07 1.55
C ASN A 230 -13.02 6.63 0.71
N GLY A 231 -12.35 7.67 1.23
CA GLY A 231 -11.28 8.37 0.53
C GLY A 231 -10.11 7.45 0.17
N ARG A 232 -9.56 7.71 -1.01
CA ARG A 232 -8.34 7.06 -1.50
C ARG A 232 -7.38 8.11 -2.02
N PHE A 233 -6.11 7.81 -1.88
CA PHE A 233 -5.03 8.54 -2.50
C PHE A 233 -4.26 7.63 -3.43
N LEU A 234 -4.09 8.08 -4.67
CA LEU A 234 -3.38 7.33 -5.69
C LEU A 234 -2.11 8.09 -6.08
N VAL A 235 -1.02 7.35 -6.24
CA VAL A 235 0.15 7.79 -6.98
C VAL A 235 0.25 6.90 -8.21
N VAL A 236 0.17 7.50 -9.38
CA VAL A 236 0.27 6.80 -10.67
C VAL A 236 1.63 7.11 -11.27
N ALA A 237 2.32 6.08 -11.66
CA ALA A 237 3.65 6.17 -12.23
C ALA A 237 3.77 5.31 -13.50
#